data_e84f8503329d5c24da921dacdcd929ad
#
_entry.id   e84f8503329d5c24da921dacdcd929ad
#
_cell.length_a   1.000
_cell.length_b   1.000
_cell.length_c   1.000
_cell.angle_alpha   90.00
_cell.angle_beta   90.00
_cell.angle_gamma   90.00
#
_symmetry.space_group_name_H-M   'P 1'
#
loop_
_entity.id
_entity.type
_entity.pdbx_description
1 polymer ?
#
loop_
_entity_poly.entity_id
_entity_poly.type
_entity_poly.pdbx_seq_one_letter_code
_entity_poly.pdbx_strand_id
1 'polypeptide(L)'
;MPLVKECVFCKIIRGEIPCCKVYEDDLILAFLDIAPFNIGHTVIIPKDHQNSITTLDEIYANRIIKMAPKIGVALMRTINAEGFNLFLNNGSVAGQTVWHCHMHVLPRFAGDKVVISSEPQKYDSLDQMAELAGKLFNKLNAQ
;
A
#
# COMPACT_ATOMS: atom_id res chain seq x y z
N MET A 1 12.60 12.69 3.16
CA MET A 1 12.14 13.98 3.71
C MET A 1 11.91 13.88 5.20
N PRO A 2 12.14 14.97 5.93
CA PRO A 2 11.81 14.98 7.35
C PRO A 2 10.32 14.75 7.58
N LEU A 3 9.99 14.25 8.77
CA LEU A 3 8.60 14.01 9.14
C LEU A 3 7.82 15.33 9.24
N VAL A 4 6.54 15.30 8.89
CA VAL A 4 5.66 16.45 8.85
C VAL A 4 4.85 16.54 10.14
N LYS A 5 4.78 17.75 10.71
CA LYS A 5 4.17 17.98 12.04
C LYS A 5 2.70 17.51 12.10
N GLU A 6 1.91 17.84 11.09
CA GLU A 6 0.46 17.58 11.10
C GLU A 6 0.06 16.21 10.51
N CYS A 7 1.00 15.46 9.95
CA CYS A 7 0.71 14.14 9.40
C CYS A 7 0.46 13.12 10.51
N VAL A 8 -0.69 12.45 10.48
CA VAL A 8 -1.07 11.45 11.48
C VAL A 8 -0.06 10.28 11.54
N PHE A 9 0.44 9.83 10.39
CA PHE A 9 1.42 8.75 10.35
C PHE A 9 2.80 9.21 10.86
N CYS A 10 3.20 10.45 10.56
CA CYS A 10 4.39 11.02 11.16
C CYS A 10 4.27 11.12 12.69
N LYS A 11 3.09 11.46 13.20
CA LYS A 11 2.82 11.48 14.65
C LYS A 11 2.95 10.08 15.26
N ILE A 12 2.48 9.05 14.55
CA ILE A 12 2.64 7.65 14.98
C ILE A 12 4.13 7.28 15.02
N ILE A 13 4.89 7.64 13.98
CA ILE A 13 6.34 7.37 13.93
C ILE A 13 7.07 8.02 15.10
N ARG A 14 6.68 9.26 15.48
CA ARG A 14 7.27 9.97 16.61
C ARG A 14 6.79 9.49 17.99
N GLY A 15 5.81 8.57 18.01
CA GLY A 15 5.23 8.09 19.27
C GLY A 15 4.21 9.04 19.90
N GLU A 16 3.77 10.09 19.20
CA GLU A 16 2.77 11.03 19.70
C GLU A 16 1.36 10.46 19.68
N ILE A 17 1.09 9.54 18.75
CA ILE A 17 -0.18 8.80 18.62
C ILE A 17 0.16 7.32 18.77
N PRO A 18 -0.51 6.59 19.69
CA PRO A 18 -0.25 5.16 19.85
C PRO A 18 -0.73 4.35 18.63
N CYS A 19 -0.08 3.23 18.39
CA CYS A 19 -0.49 2.24 17.39
C CYS A 19 -0.27 0.83 17.91
N CYS A 20 -0.96 -0.14 17.33
CA CYS A 20 -0.71 -1.55 17.59
C CYS A 20 0.32 -2.05 16.58
N LYS A 21 1.58 -2.00 16.97
CA LYS A 21 2.73 -2.29 16.13
C LYS A 21 2.80 -3.77 15.76
N VAL A 22 3.05 -4.05 14.49
CA VAL A 22 3.27 -5.38 13.94
C VAL A 22 4.76 -5.60 13.66
N TYR A 23 5.43 -4.60 13.11
CA TYR A 23 6.84 -4.66 12.79
C TYR A 23 7.44 -3.25 12.73
N GLU A 24 8.71 -3.13 13.06
CA GLU A 24 9.44 -1.88 12.96
C GLU A 24 10.93 -2.14 12.72
N ASP A 25 11.53 -1.33 11.84
CA ASP A 25 12.97 -1.23 11.71
C ASP A 25 13.36 0.24 11.45
N ASP A 26 14.60 0.49 11.02
CA ASP A 26 15.08 1.86 10.80
C ASP A 26 14.35 2.57 9.66
N LEU A 27 13.76 1.84 8.73
CA LEU A 27 13.17 2.39 7.50
C LEU A 27 11.65 2.40 7.50
N ILE A 28 11.00 1.43 8.15
CA ILE A 28 9.56 1.23 8.06
C ILE A 28 8.93 0.95 9.42
N LEU A 29 7.63 1.23 9.50
CA LEU A 29 6.76 0.86 10.62
C LEU A 29 5.51 0.21 10.06
N ALA A 30 5.12 -0.95 10.60
CA ALA A 30 3.88 -1.63 10.27
C ALA A 30 2.99 -1.73 11.51
N PHE A 31 1.71 -1.43 11.35
CA PHE A 31 0.74 -1.46 12.45
C PHE A 31 -0.65 -1.82 11.94
N LEU A 32 -1.51 -2.27 12.85
CA LEU A 32 -2.88 -2.62 12.50
C LEU A 32 -3.70 -1.35 12.22
N ASP A 33 -4.50 -1.40 11.15
CA ASP A 33 -5.43 -0.33 10.81
C ASP A 33 -6.56 -0.28 11.84
N ILE A 34 -6.86 0.92 12.36
CA ILE A 34 -7.94 1.10 13.35
C ILE A 34 -9.34 1.04 12.72
N ALA A 35 -9.43 1.14 11.40
CA ALA A 35 -10.67 1.00 10.64
C ALA A 35 -10.51 -0.12 9.60
N PRO A 36 -10.32 -1.36 10.04
CA PRO A 36 -9.93 -2.44 9.16
C PRO A 36 -11.06 -2.86 8.21
N PHE A 37 -10.71 -3.21 6.98
CA PHE A 37 -11.66 -3.83 6.05
C PHE A 37 -11.94 -5.30 6.43
N ASN A 38 -10.94 -5.96 7.00
CA ASN A 38 -11.05 -7.24 7.70
C ASN A 38 -10.15 -7.19 8.93
N ILE A 39 -10.46 -7.97 9.96
CA ILE A 39 -9.61 -8.06 11.16
C ILE A 39 -8.22 -8.52 10.75
N GLY A 40 -7.20 -7.80 11.20
CA GLY A 40 -5.82 -8.03 10.81
C GLY A 40 -5.31 -7.13 9.68
N HIS A 41 -6.18 -6.31 9.08
CA HIS A 41 -5.75 -5.33 8.08
C HIS A 41 -4.59 -4.51 8.62
N THR A 42 -3.45 -4.61 7.96
CA THR A 42 -2.20 -3.98 8.39
C THR A 42 -1.77 -2.93 7.37
N VAL A 43 -1.18 -1.85 7.84
CA VAL A 43 -0.55 -0.85 6.97
C VAL A 43 0.94 -0.79 7.26
N ILE A 44 1.73 -0.59 6.20
CA ILE A 44 3.19 -0.42 6.28
C ILE A 44 3.51 0.97 5.78
N ILE A 45 4.19 1.75 6.59
CA ILE A 45 4.58 3.13 6.25
C ILE A 45 6.09 3.29 6.24
N PRO A 46 6.65 4.11 5.33
CA PRO A 46 8.04 4.50 5.43
C PRO A 46 8.23 5.51 6.55
N LYS A 47 9.40 5.48 7.20
CA LYS A 47 9.79 6.47 8.20
C LYS A 47 10.37 7.74 7.54
N ASP A 48 9.87 8.05 6.37
CA ASP A 48 10.15 9.24 5.58
C ASP A 48 8.83 9.75 5.02
N HIS A 49 8.55 11.04 5.16
CA HIS A 49 7.27 11.59 4.70
C HIS A 49 7.30 11.82 3.20
N GLN A 50 6.57 11.01 2.45
CA GLN A 50 6.24 11.22 1.05
C GLN A 50 4.75 10.96 0.86
N ASN A 51 4.09 11.81 0.09
CA ASN A 51 2.64 11.68 -0.12
C ASN A 51 2.29 10.40 -0.86
N SER A 52 3.10 10.00 -1.81
CA SER A 52 2.85 8.82 -2.63
C SER A 52 4.14 8.07 -2.93
N ILE A 53 4.02 6.88 -3.52
CA ILE A 53 5.18 6.08 -3.91
C ILE A 53 5.98 6.72 -5.04
N THR A 54 5.37 7.65 -5.79
CA THR A 54 6.02 8.29 -6.94
C THR A 54 7.22 9.14 -6.58
N THR A 55 7.30 9.59 -5.32
CA THR A 55 8.42 10.41 -4.81
C THR A 55 9.21 9.71 -3.71
N LEU A 56 8.81 8.49 -3.34
CA LEU A 56 9.46 7.73 -2.27
C LEU A 56 10.80 7.20 -2.75
N ASP A 57 11.84 7.37 -1.93
CA ASP A 57 13.15 6.79 -2.20
C ASP A 57 13.04 5.26 -2.28
N GLU A 58 13.73 4.69 -3.23
CA GLU A 58 13.72 3.27 -3.55
C GLU A 58 14.10 2.39 -2.35
N ILE A 59 14.95 2.87 -1.44
CA ILE A 59 15.34 2.11 -0.25
C ILE A 59 14.13 1.78 0.65
N TYR A 60 13.20 2.74 0.78
CA TYR A 60 11.96 2.53 1.55
C TYR A 60 10.99 1.65 0.79
N ALA A 61 10.82 1.89 -0.53
CA ALA A 61 9.93 1.07 -1.36
C ALA A 61 10.35 -0.39 -1.36
N ASN A 62 11.64 -0.66 -1.50
CA ASN A 62 12.21 -2.00 -1.44
C ASN A 62 11.95 -2.67 -0.10
N ARG A 63 12.09 -1.94 1.01
CA ARG A 63 11.84 -2.49 2.34
C ARG A 63 10.36 -2.82 2.54
N ILE A 64 9.48 -1.96 2.07
CA ILE A 64 8.03 -2.18 2.15
C ILE A 64 7.65 -3.45 1.38
N ILE A 65 8.06 -3.57 0.12
CA ILE A 65 7.68 -4.74 -0.70
C ILE A 65 8.32 -6.04 -0.21
N LYS A 66 9.46 -5.95 0.44
CA LYS A 66 10.12 -7.11 1.05
C LYS A 66 9.37 -7.61 2.29
N MET A 67 8.83 -6.70 3.08
CA MET A 67 8.10 -7.03 4.32
C MET A 67 6.64 -7.40 4.09
N ALA A 68 5.98 -6.79 3.11
CA ALA A 68 4.55 -6.98 2.86
C ALA A 68 4.14 -8.46 2.75
N PRO A 69 4.78 -9.30 1.93
CA PRO A 69 4.41 -10.72 1.85
C PRO A 69 4.68 -11.47 3.14
N LYS A 70 5.69 -11.10 3.91
CA LYS A 70 5.98 -11.73 5.21
C LYS A 70 4.85 -11.48 6.20
N ILE A 71 4.33 -10.26 6.22
CA ILE A 71 3.16 -9.91 7.05
C ILE A 71 1.93 -10.67 6.58
N GLY A 72 1.71 -10.77 5.27
CA GLY A 72 0.62 -11.56 4.70
C GLY A 72 0.67 -13.02 5.14
N VAL A 73 1.83 -13.65 5.06
CA VAL A 73 2.02 -15.04 5.52
C VAL A 73 1.79 -15.16 7.03
N ALA A 74 2.26 -14.17 7.81
CA ALA A 74 2.03 -14.15 9.25
C ALA A 74 0.53 -14.07 9.58
N LEU A 75 -0.24 -13.27 8.85
CA LEU A 75 -1.69 -13.19 9.00
C LEU A 75 -2.35 -14.54 8.67
N MET A 76 -1.93 -15.22 7.61
CA MET A 76 -2.44 -16.54 7.27
C MET A 76 -2.22 -17.55 8.41
N ARG A 77 -1.07 -17.48 9.06
CA ARG A 77 -0.70 -18.41 10.16
C ARG A 77 -1.31 -18.04 11.50
N THR A 78 -1.56 -16.74 11.74
CA THR A 78 -1.99 -16.23 13.05
C THR A 78 -3.52 -16.21 13.18
N ILE A 79 -4.22 -15.77 12.13
CA ILE A 79 -5.69 -15.63 12.16
C ILE A 79 -6.38 -16.47 11.09
N ASN A 80 -5.67 -17.42 10.49
CA ASN A 80 -6.18 -18.35 9.49
C ASN A 80 -6.73 -17.65 8.24
N ALA A 81 -6.17 -16.51 7.84
CA ALA A 81 -6.51 -15.90 6.56
C ALA A 81 -6.20 -16.88 5.42
N GLU A 82 -7.04 -16.90 4.41
CA GLU A 82 -6.91 -17.82 3.28
C GLU A 82 -6.13 -17.23 2.12
N GLY A 83 -5.89 -15.93 2.18
CA GLY A 83 -5.08 -15.17 1.23
C GLY A 83 -4.92 -13.76 1.72
N PHE A 84 -4.25 -12.92 0.94
CA PHE A 84 -4.14 -11.50 1.26
C PHE A 84 -3.96 -10.67 -0.01
N ASN A 85 -4.43 -9.44 0.04
CA ASN A 85 -4.18 -8.44 -1.00
C ASN A 85 -3.11 -7.47 -0.52
N LEU A 86 -2.25 -7.06 -1.43
CA LEU A 86 -1.33 -5.94 -1.25
C LEU A 86 -1.78 -4.83 -2.18
N PHE A 87 -2.03 -3.64 -1.65
CA PHE A 87 -2.36 -2.49 -2.49
C PHE A 87 -1.87 -1.20 -1.87
N LEU A 88 -1.58 -0.23 -2.73
CA LEU A 88 -1.07 1.08 -2.35
C LEU A 88 -1.77 2.11 -3.22
N ASN A 89 -2.48 3.03 -2.58
CA ASN A 89 -3.28 4.05 -3.26
C ASN A 89 -2.46 5.32 -3.45
N ASN A 90 -2.43 5.82 -4.67
CA ASN A 90 -1.75 7.08 -5.01
C ASN A 90 -2.78 8.03 -5.61
N GLY A 91 -3.10 9.08 -4.88
CA GLY A 91 -4.10 10.06 -5.27
C GLY A 91 -5.48 9.78 -4.69
N SER A 92 -6.28 10.84 -4.52
CA SER A 92 -7.61 10.76 -3.91
C SER A 92 -8.59 9.92 -4.71
N VAL A 93 -8.53 10.01 -6.05
CA VAL A 93 -9.40 9.23 -6.95
C VAL A 93 -9.11 7.74 -6.87
N ALA A 94 -7.88 7.39 -6.49
CA ALA A 94 -7.47 6.00 -6.28
C ALA A 94 -7.73 5.51 -4.85
N GLY A 95 -8.35 6.32 -3.99
CA GLY A 95 -8.71 5.94 -2.63
C GLY A 95 -7.71 6.34 -1.55
N GLN A 96 -6.71 7.15 -1.86
CA GLN A 96 -5.78 7.63 -0.85
C GLN A 96 -6.45 8.69 0.03
N THR A 97 -6.52 8.44 1.34
CA THR A 97 -7.12 9.36 2.31
C THR A 97 -6.10 9.95 3.27
N VAL A 98 -4.97 9.29 3.49
CA VAL A 98 -3.86 9.79 4.30
C VAL A 98 -2.68 10.12 3.38
N TRP A 99 -2.20 11.35 3.43
CA TRP A 99 -1.13 11.85 2.56
C TRP A 99 0.26 11.54 3.13
N HIS A 100 0.47 10.28 3.32
CA HIS A 100 1.73 9.64 3.66
C HIS A 100 1.68 8.26 3.03
N CYS A 101 2.62 7.96 2.15
CA CYS A 101 2.67 6.70 1.41
C CYS A 101 2.49 5.51 2.35
N HIS A 102 1.59 4.60 2.02
CA HIS A 102 1.37 3.40 2.85
C HIS A 102 0.86 2.22 2.03
N MET A 103 1.43 1.06 2.29
CA MET A 103 1.03 -0.21 1.69
C MET A 103 0.03 -0.89 2.61
N HIS A 104 -1.10 -1.32 2.03
CA HIS A 104 -2.09 -2.14 2.73
C HIS A 104 -1.75 -3.61 2.56
N VAL A 105 -1.81 -4.35 3.65
CA VAL A 105 -1.80 -5.82 3.67
C VAL A 105 -3.16 -6.23 4.23
N LEU A 106 -4.02 -6.71 3.35
CA LEU A 106 -5.40 -7.02 3.68
C LEU A 106 -5.62 -8.53 3.70
N PRO A 107 -5.80 -9.14 4.88
CA PRO A 107 -6.13 -10.56 4.94
C PRO A 107 -7.51 -10.82 4.36
N ARG A 108 -7.64 -11.92 3.63
CA ARG A 108 -8.88 -12.30 2.98
C ARG A 108 -9.37 -13.66 3.49
N PHE A 109 -10.69 -13.75 3.61
CA PHE A 109 -11.40 -14.95 4.10
C PHE A 109 -12.51 -15.28 3.12
N ALA A 110 -12.76 -16.57 2.90
CA ALA A 110 -13.90 -16.99 2.07
C ALA A 110 -15.19 -16.42 2.64
N GLY A 111 -16.00 -15.79 1.80
CA GLY A 111 -17.25 -15.17 2.22
C GLY A 111 -17.12 -13.83 2.93
N ASP A 112 -15.93 -13.22 2.99
CA ASP A 112 -15.81 -11.88 3.53
C ASP A 112 -16.56 -10.86 2.66
N LYS A 113 -16.80 -9.66 3.21
CA LYS A 113 -17.61 -8.62 2.54
C LYS A 113 -16.78 -7.60 1.77
N VAL A 114 -15.47 -7.82 1.63
CA VAL A 114 -14.59 -6.92 0.92
C VAL A 114 -14.74 -7.14 -0.59
N VAL A 115 -15.00 -6.06 -1.33
CA VAL A 115 -15.15 -6.10 -2.79
C VAL A 115 -14.03 -5.27 -3.41
N ILE A 116 -13.15 -5.92 -4.17
CA ILE A 116 -12.03 -5.27 -4.87
C ILE A 116 -12.16 -5.41 -6.39
N SER A 117 -13.13 -6.19 -6.87
CA SER A 117 -13.34 -6.44 -8.29
C SER A 117 -14.24 -5.39 -8.95
N SER A 118 -14.04 -5.19 -10.25
CA SER A 118 -14.92 -4.39 -11.08
C SER A 118 -15.20 -5.11 -12.40
N GLU A 119 -16.21 -4.65 -13.13
CA GLU A 119 -16.45 -5.12 -14.49
C GLU A 119 -15.28 -4.73 -15.39
N PRO A 120 -14.69 -5.68 -16.15
CA PRO A 120 -13.62 -5.35 -17.08
C PRO A 120 -14.11 -4.43 -18.19
N GLN A 121 -13.30 -3.44 -18.52
CA GLN A 121 -13.50 -2.63 -19.72
C GLN A 121 -12.83 -3.28 -20.92
N LYS A 122 -13.20 -2.86 -22.12
CA LYS A 122 -12.61 -3.35 -23.36
C LYS A 122 -11.98 -2.22 -24.14
N TYR A 123 -10.85 -2.50 -24.75
CA TYR A 123 -10.33 -1.62 -25.80
C TYR A 123 -11.23 -1.69 -27.03
N ASP A 124 -11.29 -0.62 -27.82
CA ASP A 124 -12.07 -0.60 -29.04
C ASP A 124 -11.49 -1.56 -30.09
N SER A 125 -10.16 -1.76 -30.07
CA SER A 125 -9.46 -2.66 -30.97
C SER A 125 -8.09 -3.04 -30.40
N LEU A 126 -7.47 -4.09 -30.96
CA LEU A 126 -6.08 -4.43 -30.66
C LEU A 126 -5.13 -3.30 -31.09
N ASP A 127 -5.45 -2.58 -32.17
CA ASP A 127 -4.64 -1.44 -32.62
C ASP A 127 -4.65 -0.30 -31.59
N GLN A 128 -5.80 0.01 -30.99
CA GLN A 128 -5.90 1.00 -29.92
C GLN A 128 -5.04 0.59 -28.70
N MET A 129 -5.11 -0.66 -28.34
CA MET A 129 -4.33 -1.21 -27.21
C MET A 129 -2.83 -1.11 -27.50
N ALA A 130 -2.41 -1.51 -28.71
CA ALA A 130 -1.01 -1.45 -29.14
C ALA A 130 -0.49 -0.01 -29.22
N GLU A 131 -1.31 0.94 -29.68
CA GLU A 131 -0.95 2.35 -29.73
C GLU A 131 -0.69 2.92 -28.34
N LEU A 132 -1.56 2.63 -27.39
CA LEU A 132 -1.38 3.06 -26.00
C LEU A 132 -0.11 2.45 -25.39
N ALA A 133 0.11 1.15 -25.60
CA ALA A 133 1.30 0.47 -25.13
C ALA A 133 2.58 1.10 -25.70
N GLY A 134 2.57 1.46 -26.98
CA GLY A 134 3.69 2.15 -27.63
C GLY A 134 3.97 3.52 -27.02
N LYS A 135 2.93 4.29 -26.73
CA LYS A 135 3.08 5.60 -26.07
C LYS A 135 3.71 5.46 -24.68
N LEU A 136 3.24 4.49 -23.90
CA LEU A 136 3.79 4.20 -22.56
C LEU A 136 5.24 3.74 -22.65
N PHE A 137 5.53 2.81 -23.57
CA PHE A 137 6.89 2.33 -23.81
C PHE A 137 7.84 3.49 -24.09
N ASN A 138 7.44 4.40 -24.99
CA ASN A 138 8.27 5.55 -25.36
C ASN A 138 8.48 6.51 -24.18
N LYS A 139 7.45 6.76 -23.37
CA LYS A 139 7.57 7.60 -22.18
C LYS A 139 8.53 7.00 -21.16
N LEU A 140 8.43 5.71 -20.89
CA LEU A 140 9.27 5.03 -19.91
C LEU A 140 10.72 4.91 -20.37
N ASN A 141 10.95 4.72 -21.67
CA ASN A 141 12.29 4.56 -22.22
C ASN A 141 12.96 5.86 -22.66
N ALA A 142 12.27 7.00 -22.55
CA ALA A 142 12.84 8.33 -22.78
C ALA A 142 13.48 8.95 -21.55
N GLN A 143 13.39 8.30 -20.41
CA GLN A 143 13.90 8.78 -19.13
C GLN A 143 15.35 8.39 -18.89
#